data_b6b5b4d6f3aa3ebb26c1624737fc145f
#
_entry.id   b6b5b4d6f3aa3ebb26c1624737fc145f
#
_cell.length_a   1.000
_cell.length_b   1.000
_cell.length_c   1.000
_cell.angle_alpha   90.00
_cell.angle_beta   90.00
_cell.angle_gamma   90.00
#
_symmetry.space_group_name_H-M   'P 1'
#
loop_
_entity.id
_entity.type
_entity.pdbx_description
1 polymer ?
#
loop_
_entity_poly.entity_id
_entity_poly.type
_entity_poly.pdbx_seq_one_letter_code
_entity_poly.pdbx_strand_id
1 'polypeptide(L)'
;MSKMNGEKSSEVKQLPACWTSLSVTALWNRLSIPVLAIFLVVLITVAPLLRGLPLGASMAAKEASLSLESSLLPHRNLVAEAKGTSDVTVLKVANWEEYIDEGGWDDDETITLDSGTITSEDGLVADFEAWYYETYGKQVKVEYSTYGTNEDLYSQLTLGDTFDLVCPSEYMMMKLMKEDLLQPMSDRFFDSSVEYNYYTRGVSPYIEDIFSSNEINGKPWGAYMAGYMWGVIGIVYNPEEVSDEDASTWSILTNPAYRKQVTIKDSAREAYFPVLAIMNKDRLLSDEFRNSPDYHEKLAAVMNDTSAGTMAKAEPILREIRQNVYSFETESGKADMVTGKVVANLQWSGDGAYTLDQAEADDYYLKFAVPKECTNLWFDGWVMLKSGIKGDAEKQQAAEAFINFLSRPDNVVRNMYYVGYTSVISGGDDPQIFDYVDYCYGAEEGDTIRYPLGYFFSGDDSDEDYVITAPADQAQRQLFAQYPPLEVFDRSAVMLYFPDDVNAQLNQMWINVRCFNFDQVSGHTWMKVILVLCLIGLVIAALRFRRTIFRRPAKRGFYRSN
;
A
#
# COMPACT_ATOMS: atom_id res chain seq x y z
N MET A 1 14.75 -6.76 -45.74
CA MET A 1 16.07 -7.31 -46.11
C MET A 1 17.04 -6.80 -45.04
N SER A 2 17.74 -7.55 -44.27
CA SER A 2 18.26 -8.90 -44.25
C SER A 2 18.61 -9.27 -42.81
N LYS A 3 18.17 -10.43 -42.39
CA LYS A 3 18.59 -11.27 -41.29
C LYS A 3 20.01 -11.05 -40.76
N MET A 4 20.16 -11.04 -39.42
CA MET A 4 21.22 -11.90 -38.82
C MET A 4 20.76 -12.39 -37.44
N ASN A 5 20.61 -13.71 -37.35
CA ASN A 5 20.44 -14.49 -36.13
C ASN A 5 21.75 -14.51 -35.35
N GLY A 6 21.65 -14.41 -34.03
CA GLY A 6 22.74 -14.70 -33.11
C GLY A 6 22.18 -15.21 -31.79
N GLU A 7 21.95 -16.54 -31.71
CA GLU A 7 21.75 -17.24 -30.45
C GLU A 7 22.92 -17.01 -29.49
N LYS A 8 22.66 -16.54 -28.31
CA LYS A 8 23.52 -16.76 -27.13
C LYS A 8 22.68 -17.38 -26.03
N SER A 9 22.78 -18.69 -25.90
CA SER A 9 22.38 -19.45 -24.74
C SER A 9 23.21 -19.02 -23.53
N SER A 10 22.60 -18.41 -22.54
CA SER A 10 23.18 -18.24 -21.22
C SER A 10 22.86 -19.47 -20.36
N GLU A 11 23.90 -20.25 -20.06
CA GLU A 11 23.86 -21.36 -19.11
C GLU A 11 23.55 -20.83 -17.71
N VAL A 12 22.34 -21.11 -17.23
CA VAL A 12 21.99 -20.98 -15.82
C VAL A 12 22.73 -22.07 -15.04
N LYS A 13 23.72 -21.68 -14.25
CA LYS A 13 24.38 -22.55 -13.28
C LYS A 13 23.38 -22.97 -12.21
N GLN A 14 22.93 -24.22 -12.28
CA GLN A 14 22.16 -24.87 -11.23
C GLN A 14 23.05 -25.05 -9.99
N LEU A 15 22.69 -24.43 -8.89
CA LEU A 15 23.16 -24.78 -7.55
C LEU A 15 22.47 -26.08 -7.09
N PRO A 16 23.15 -26.97 -6.33
CA PRO A 16 22.60 -28.28 -6.00
C PRO A 16 21.44 -28.16 -5.01
N ALA A 17 20.31 -28.70 -5.41
CA ALA A 17 19.14 -28.89 -4.56
C ALA A 17 19.45 -29.90 -3.45
N CYS A 18 19.49 -29.43 -2.22
CA CYS A 18 19.35 -30.27 -1.05
C CYS A 18 18.44 -29.55 -0.04
N TRP A 19 17.34 -30.19 0.21
CA TRP A 19 16.23 -30.00 1.15
C TRP A 19 14.88 -29.86 0.45
N THR A 20 14.40 -31.03 0.00
CA THR A 20 13.00 -31.20 -0.37
C THR A 20 12.14 -30.97 0.86
N SER A 21 11.35 -29.90 0.83
CA SER A 21 10.22 -29.73 1.73
C SER A 21 9.26 -30.90 1.53
N LEU A 22 9.17 -31.78 2.52
CA LEU A 22 8.08 -32.73 2.63
C LEU A 22 6.79 -31.90 2.81
N SER A 23 6.03 -31.72 1.74
CA SER A 23 4.76 -31.05 1.79
C SER A 23 3.83 -31.82 2.73
N VAL A 24 3.20 -31.12 3.66
CA VAL A 24 2.20 -31.66 4.60
C VAL A 24 1.11 -32.44 3.86
N THR A 25 0.80 -32.09 2.62
CA THR A 25 -0.11 -32.80 1.73
C THR A 25 0.31 -34.24 1.35
N ALA A 26 1.61 -34.54 1.31
CA ALA A 26 2.09 -35.90 1.01
C ALA A 26 1.96 -36.84 2.22
N LEU A 27 1.95 -36.32 3.44
CA LEU A 27 1.70 -37.08 4.66
C LEU A 27 0.20 -37.39 4.85
N TRP A 28 -0.67 -36.45 4.44
CA TRP A 28 -2.13 -36.61 4.58
C TRP A 28 -2.72 -37.74 3.72
N ASN A 29 -2.15 -37.97 2.53
CA ASN A 29 -2.65 -39.00 1.61
C ASN A 29 -2.17 -40.42 1.92
N ARG A 30 -1.28 -40.62 2.92
CA ARG A 30 -0.76 -41.96 3.31
C ARG A 30 -1.24 -42.46 4.68
N LEU A 31 -1.94 -41.60 5.45
CA LEU A 31 -2.47 -42.01 6.75
C LEU A 31 -3.92 -42.48 6.57
N SER A 32 -4.18 -43.70 6.96
CA SER A 32 -5.55 -44.24 6.96
C SER A 32 -6.44 -43.41 7.91
N ILE A 33 -7.71 -43.23 7.54
CA ILE A 33 -8.73 -42.47 8.29
C ILE A 33 -8.72 -42.71 9.82
N PRO A 34 -8.51 -43.97 10.34
CA PRO A 34 -8.44 -44.21 11.78
C PRO A 34 -7.18 -43.60 12.46
N VAL A 35 -6.07 -43.44 11.76
CA VAL A 35 -4.84 -42.84 12.31
C VAL A 35 -4.99 -41.33 12.41
N LEU A 36 -5.63 -40.69 11.44
CA LEU A 36 -5.95 -39.25 11.49
C LEU A 36 -6.91 -38.92 12.64
N ALA A 37 -7.92 -39.78 12.87
CA ALA A 37 -8.86 -39.62 13.98
C ALA A 37 -8.14 -39.76 15.35
N ILE A 38 -7.16 -40.65 15.47
CA ILE A 38 -6.35 -40.81 16.70
C ILE A 38 -5.47 -39.57 16.93
N PHE A 39 -4.86 -39.01 15.87
CA PHE A 39 -4.03 -37.80 15.98
C PHE A 39 -4.86 -36.58 16.40
N LEU A 40 -6.06 -36.41 15.83
CA LEU A 40 -7.00 -35.34 16.20
C LEU A 40 -7.50 -35.46 17.63
N VAL A 41 -7.78 -36.66 18.09
CA VAL A 41 -8.21 -36.95 19.49
C VAL A 41 -7.08 -36.69 20.47
N VAL A 42 -5.82 -37.00 20.13
CA VAL A 42 -4.64 -36.69 20.95
C VAL A 42 -4.41 -35.19 21.04
N LEU A 43 -4.58 -34.45 19.94
CA LEU A 43 -4.45 -32.99 19.93
C LEU A 43 -5.51 -32.30 20.82
N ILE A 44 -6.75 -32.79 20.78
CA ILE A 44 -7.88 -32.19 21.53
C ILE A 44 -7.83 -32.55 23.03
N THR A 45 -7.28 -33.72 23.38
CA THR A 45 -7.22 -34.17 24.79
C THR A 45 -5.94 -33.78 25.51
N VAL A 46 -4.83 -33.56 24.81
CA VAL A 46 -3.54 -33.21 25.40
C VAL A 46 -3.33 -31.68 25.46
N ALA A 47 -3.91 -30.92 24.54
CA ALA A 47 -3.80 -29.46 24.53
C ALA A 47 -4.31 -28.76 25.80
N PRO A 48 -5.40 -29.21 26.47
CA PRO A 48 -5.82 -28.62 27.74
C PRO A 48 -4.94 -29.01 28.94
N LEU A 49 -4.25 -30.16 28.86
CA LEU A 49 -3.37 -30.64 29.95
C LEU A 49 -2.00 -29.95 29.94
N LEU A 50 -1.59 -29.39 28.81
CA LEU A 50 -0.34 -28.62 28.68
C LEU A 50 -0.49 -27.14 29.06
N ARG A 51 -1.72 -26.63 29.25
CA ARG A 51 -1.97 -25.26 29.73
C ARG A 51 -1.64 -25.01 31.21
N GLY A 52 -1.22 -26.04 31.94
CA GLY A 52 -0.84 -25.96 33.37
C GLY A 52 0.67 -25.89 33.66
N LEU A 53 1.52 -25.89 32.63
CA LEU A 53 2.98 -25.78 32.84
C LEU A 53 3.48 -24.41 32.34
N PRO A 54 4.33 -23.70 33.08
CA PRO A 54 4.85 -22.40 32.67
C PRO A 54 5.81 -22.58 31.48
N LEU A 55 5.35 -22.27 30.28
CA LEU A 55 6.13 -22.26 29.03
C LEU A 55 7.09 -21.05 28.91
N GLY A 56 7.43 -20.40 30.04
CA GLY A 56 8.30 -19.23 30.04
C GLY A 56 9.81 -19.50 30.00
N ALA A 57 10.25 -20.74 30.27
CA ALA A 57 11.68 -21.00 30.44
C ALA A 57 12.43 -21.51 29.20
N SER A 58 11.72 -21.97 28.16
CA SER A 58 12.35 -22.57 26.97
C SER A 58 12.61 -21.58 25.81
N MET A 59 11.83 -20.50 25.71
CA MET A 59 12.06 -19.47 24.67
C MET A 59 13.16 -18.48 25.08
N ALA A 60 13.24 -18.12 26.36
CA ALA A 60 14.31 -17.25 26.87
C ALA A 60 15.72 -17.86 26.74
N ALA A 61 15.83 -19.20 26.77
CA ALA A 61 17.13 -19.88 26.59
C ALA A 61 17.59 -19.91 25.12
N LYS A 62 16.68 -19.80 24.17
CA LYS A 62 17.00 -19.80 22.73
C LYS A 62 17.34 -18.41 22.21
N GLU A 63 16.72 -17.37 22.75
CA GLU A 63 17.10 -15.97 22.47
C GLU A 63 18.42 -15.59 23.13
N ALA A 64 18.70 -16.11 24.34
CA ALA A 64 19.98 -15.89 25.03
C ALA A 64 21.16 -16.59 24.32
N SER A 65 20.96 -17.71 23.62
CA SER A 65 22.02 -18.39 22.85
C SER A 65 22.34 -17.69 21.52
N LEU A 66 21.35 -17.03 20.88
CA LEU A 66 21.56 -16.24 19.66
C LEU A 66 22.24 -14.90 19.95
N SER A 67 22.01 -14.31 21.12
CA SER A 67 22.66 -13.07 21.52
C SER A 67 24.11 -13.24 22.00
N LEU A 68 24.52 -14.46 22.39
CA LEU A 68 25.91 -14.74 22.80
C LEU A 68 26.85 -15.07 21.62
N GLU A 69 26.32 -15.58 20.50
CA GLU A 69 27.16 -15.86 19.33
C GLU A 69 27.50 -14.61 18.51
N SER A 70 26.71 -13.54 18.60
CA SER A 70 27.02 -12.26 17.94
C SER A 70 28.04 -11.39 18.69
N SER A 71 28.39 -11.72 19.94
CA SER A 71 29.30 -10.92 20.77
C SER A 71 30.76 -11.40 20.78
N LEU A 72 31.12 -12.43 20.03
CA LEU A 72 32.46 -13.03 20.06
C LEU A 72 33.31 -12.86 18.79
N LEU A 73 32.99 -11.92 17.91
CA LEU A 73 33.87 -11.54 16.81
C LEU A 73 34.54 -10.19 17.11
N PRO A 74 35.85 -10.11 17.14
CA PRO A 74 36.53 -8.84 17.39
C PRO A 74 36.55 -8.02 16.08
N HIS A 75 35.63 -7.07 15.95
CA HIS A 75 35.78 -5.99 14.98
C HIS A 75 36.91 -5.06 15.43
N ARG A 76 38.08 -5.32 14.90
CA ARG A 76 39.20 -4.42 14.99
C ARG A 76 39.06 -3.37 13.88
N ASN A 77 38.23 -2.36 14.10
CA ASN A 77 38.26 -1.15 13.32
C ASN A 77 39.24 -0.17 14.01
N LEU A 78 40.45 -0.11 13.47
CA LEU A 78 41.37 0.99 13.70
C LEU A 78 40.85 2.19 12.88
N VAL A 79 39.90 2.93 13.44
CA VAL A 79 39.62 4.28 12.97
C VAL A 79 40.57 5.18 13.76
N ALA A 80 41.53 5.79 13.06
CA ALA A 80 42.34 6.85 13.60
C ALA A 80 41.40 7.99 14.04
N GLU A 81 41.43 8.36 15.33
CA GLU A 81 40.81 9.56 15.85
C GLU A 81 41.46 10.79 15.17
N ALA A 82 40.85 11.28 14.09
CA ALA A 82 41.02 12.62 13.65
C ALA A 82 40.17 13.52 14.56
N LYS A 83 40.81 14.23 15.47
CA LYS A 83 40.20 15.34 16.21
C LYS A 83 39.81 16.45 15.25
N GLY A 84 38.54 16.47 14.88
CA GLY A 84 37.82 17.50 14.20
C GLY A 84 36.36 17.05 14.22
N THR A 85 35.59 17.46 15.23
CA THR A 85 34.13 17.28 15.27
C THR A 85 33.53 18.19 14.21
N SER A 86 33.41 17.70 12.97
CA SER A 86 32.38 18.20 12.10
C SER A 86 31.09 17.58 12.63
N ASP A 87 30.19 18.40 13.20
CA ASP A 87 28.88 17.96 13.64
C ASP A 87 28.10 17.47 12.41
N VAL A 88 28.02 16.15 12.23
CA VAL A 88 27.20 15.53 11.18
C VAL A 88 25.77 15.49 11.70
N THR A 89 24.87 16.18 11.02
CA THR A 89 23.42 16.08 11.33
C THR A 89 22.90 14.72 10.90
N VAL A 90 22.36 13.94 11.83
CA VAL A 90 21.66 12.68 11.50
C VAL A 90 20.19 12.98 11.30
N LEU A 91 19.68 12.68 10.10
CA LEU A 91 18.28 12.82 9.72
C LEU A 91 17.63 11.43 9.62
N LYS A 92 16.66 11.15 10.45
CA LYS A 92 15.90 9.89 10.45
C LYS A 92 14.66 10.03 9.60
N VAL A 93 14.62 9.31 8.48
CA VAL A 93 13.54 9.33 7.51
C VAL A 93 12.85 7.98 7.45
N ALA A 94 11.51 7.96 7.44
CA ALA A 94 10.75 6.75 7.15
C ALA A 94 9.77 6.98 5.98
N ASN A 95 9.74 6.03 5.05
CA ASN A 95 8.92 6.06 3.85
C ASN A 95 8.28 4.69 3.61
N TRP A 96 7.44 4.58 2.61
CA TRP A 96 6.93 3.31 2.10
C TRP A 96 8.06 2.46 1.50
N GLU A 97 7.86 1.14 1.45
CA GLU A 97 8.73 0.23 0.71
C GLU A 97 8.68 0.56 -0.79
N GLU A 98 9.81 0.44 -1.50
CA GLU A 98 9.93 0.67 -2.96
C GLU A 98 9.37 2.02 -3.46
N TYR A 99 9.54 3.11 -2.68
CA TYR A 99 8.90 4.40 -2.93
C TYR A 99 9.87 5.57 -3.08
N ILE A 100 11.12 5.28 -3.40
CA ILE A 100 12.17 6.25 -3.74
C ILE A 100 13.19 5.58 -4.66
N ASP A 101 13.72 6.31 -5.63
CA ASP A 101 14.75 5.80 -6.53
C ASP A 101 16.03 5.43 -5.78
N GLU A 102 16.45 4.18 -5.94
CA GLU A 102 17.64 3.61 -5.30
C GLU A 102 18.90 3.66 -6.17
N GLY A 103 18.79 4.21 -7.39
CA GLY A 103 19.88 4.30 -8.35
C GLY A 103 20.20 3.02 -9.10
N GLY A 104 21.36 3.01 -9.75
CA GLY A 104 21.85 1.83 -10.44
C GLY A 104 21.23 1.61 -11.82
N TRP A 105 20.76 2.69 -12.45
CA TRP A 105 20.20 2.62 -13.80
C TRP A 105 21.26 2.19 -14.82
N ASP A 106 20.88 1.33 -15.73
CA ASP A 106 21.71 0.96 -16.87
C ASP A 106 21.69 2.06 -17.94
N ASP A 107 22.64 2.04 -18.87
CA ASP A 107 22.77 3.08 -19.93
C ASP A 107 21.50 3.24 -20.79
N ASP A 108 20.71 2.18 -20.95
CA ASP A 108 19.46 2.17 -21.71
C ASP A 108 18.24 2.70 -20.92
N GLU A 109 18.36 2.90 -19.62
CA GLU A 109 17.36 3.57 -18.77
C GLU A 109 17.53 5.08 -18.75
N THR A 110 18.60 5.62 -19.38
CA THR A 110 18.82 7.06 -19.50
C THR A 110 17.68 7.75 -20.24
N ILE A 111 17.03 8.73 -19.61
CA ILE A 111 15.93 9.52 -20.18
C ILE A 111 16.52 10.77 -20.83
N THR A 112 16.30 10.97 -22.11
CA THR A 112 16.75 12.16 -22.85
C THR A 112 15.54 12.98 -23.28
N LEU A 113 15.34 14.13 -22.64
CA LEU A 113 14.31 15.11 -22.91
C LEU A 113 14.89 16.32 -23.65
N ASP A 114 14.04 17.15 -24.24
CA ASP A 114 14.46 18.42 -24.84
C ASP A 114 15.05 19.37 -23.79
N SER A 115 14.52 19.32 -22.56
CA SER A 115 15.00 20.09 -21.41
C SER A 115 16.26 19.55 -20.73
N GLY A 116 16.68 18.31 -20.99
CA GLY A 116 17.90 17.74 -20.41
C GLY A 116 17.93 16.23 -20.38
N THR A 117 19.05 15.68 -19.91
CA THR A 117 19.26 14.23 -19.77
C THR A 117 19.24 13.85 -18.29
N ILE A 118 18.54 12.79 -17.96
CA ILE A 118 18.33 12.29 -16.61
C ILE A 118 18.90 10.88 -16.51
N THR A 119 19.74 10.67 -15.51
CA THR A 119 20.36 9.39 -15.18
C THR A 119 20.33 9.17 -13.67
N SER A 120 20.51 7.94 -13.22
CA SER A 120 20.55 7.60 -11.80
C SER A 120 21.64 6.56 -11.53
N GLU A 121 22.89 7.02 -11.26
CA GLU A 121 23.99 6.16 -10.85
C GLU A 121 23.86 5.79 -9.37
N ASP A 122 23.72 6.78 -8.50
CA ASP A 122 23.48 6.64 -7.07
C ASP A 122 21.98 6.87 -6.75
N GLY A 123 21.48 6.30 -5.64
CA GLY A 123 20.13 6.55 -5.20
C GLY A 123 19.92 7.97 -4.65
N LEU A 124 18.67 8.46 -4.71
CA LEU A 124 18.31 9.82 -4.28
C LEU A 124 18.74 10.17 -2.84
N VAL A 125 18.81 9.19 -1.94
CA VAL A 125 19.29 9.42 -0.56
C VAL A 125 20.79 9.76 -0.55
N ALA A 126 21.60 9.04 -1.31
CA ALA A 126 23.04 9.29 -1.39
C ALA A 126 23.34 10.62 -2.09
N ASP A 127 22.63 10.90 -3.19
CA ASP A 127 22.73 12.15 -3.92
C ASP A 127 22.30 13.35 -3.07
N PHE A 128 21.29 13.18 -2.22
CA PHE A 128 20.89 14.21 -1.26
C PHE A 128 22.01 14.54 -0.28
N GLU A 129 22.70 13.56 0.29
CA GLU A 129 23.80 13.77 1.23
C GLU A 129 24.94 14.59 0.58
N ALA A 130 25.26 14.31 -0.69
CA ALA A 130 26.24 15.03 -1.47
C ALA A 130 25.78 16.46 -1.81
N TRP A 131 24.57 16.60 -2.34
CA TRP A 131 23.97 17.89 -2.67
C TRP A 131 23.82 18.81 -1.44
N TYR A 132 23.44 18.24 -0.27
CA TYR A 132 23.31 19.00 0.97
C TYR A 132 24.67 19.59 1.39
N TYR A 133 25.75 18.81 1.26
CA TYR A 133 27.10 19.31 1.53
C TYR A 133 27.52 20.42 0.56
N GLU A 134 27.26 20.27 -0.72
CA GLU A 134 27.55 21.27 -1.73
C GLU A 134 26.79 22.58 -1.51
N THR A 135 25.51 22.48 -1.15
CA THR A 135 24.58 23.60 -1.00
C THR A 135 24.79 24.35 0.31
N TYR A 136 24.96 23.63 1.42
CA TYR A 136 25.00 24.24 2.76
C TYR A 136 26.37 24.20 3.43
N GLY A 137 27.35 23.52 2.87
CA GLY A 137 28.68 23.34 3.48
C GLY A 137 28.66 22.53 4.78
N LYS A 138 27.57 21.79 5.03
CA LYS A 138 27.35 20.98 6.23
C LYS A 138 27.13 19.52 5.84
N GLN A 139 27.55 18.60 6.70
CA GLN A 139 27.32 17.18 6.46
C GLN A 139 25.98 16.73 7.08
N VAL A 140 25.21 15.99 6.31
CA VAL A 140 24.03 15.26 6.77
C VAL A 140 24.25 13.76 6.52
N LYS A 141 23.74 12.94 7.41
CA LYS A 141 23.62 11.49 7.21
C LYS A 141 22.17 11.08 7.37
N VAL A 142 21.60 10.51 6.33
CA VAL A 142 20.23 10.01 6.35
C VAL A 142 20.21 8.58 6.87
N GLU A 143 19.46 8.35 7.96
CA GLU A 143 19.06 7.03 8.41
C GLU A 143 17.68 6.74 7.82
N TYR A 144 17.67 6.10 6.65
CA TYR A 144 16.46 5.79 5.90
C TYR A 144 15.90 4.43 6.31
N SER A 145 14.60 4.36 6.56
CA SER A 145 13.87 3.14 6.91
C SER A 145 12.51 3.11 6.20
N THR A 146 11.91 1.94 6.11
CA THR A 146 10.64 1.72 5.43
C THR A 146 9.58 1.13 6.36
N TYR A 147 8.31 1.27 5.96
CA TYR A 147 7.15 0.64 6.60
C TYR A 147 6.13 0.20 5.54
N GLY A 148 5.36 -0.84 5.85
CA GLY A 148 4.40 -1.44 4.92
C GLY A 148 3.00 -0.82 4.97
N THR A 149 2.59 -0.21 6.11
CA THR A 149 1.26 0.41 6.27
C THR A 149 1.31 1.65 7.15
N ASN A 150 0.34 2.56 6.99
CA ASN A 150 0.19 3.73 7.88
C ASN A 150 0.01 3.30 9.36
N GLU A 151 -0.66 2.18 9.60
CA GLU A 151 -0.90 1.63 10.91
C GLU A 151 0.40 1.09 11.54
N ASP A 152 1.30 0.52 10.73
CA ASP A 152 2.64 0.09 11.19
C ASP A 152 3.49 1.30 11.58
N LEU A 153 3.53 2.35 10.74
CA LEU A 153 4.19 3.61 11.09
C LEU A 153 3.66 4.17 12.40
N TYR A 154 2.32 4.28 12.54
CA TYR A 154 1.72 4.82 13.76
C TYR A 154 2.02 3.96 14.98
N SER A 155 2.06 2.63 14.82
CA SER A 155 2.42 1.70 15.88
C SER A 155 3.88 1.89 16.33
N GLN A 156 4.82 2.06 15.39
CA GLN A 156 6.22 2.36 15.70
C GLN A 156 6.34 3.67 16.51
N LEU A 157 5.65 4.73 16.07
CA LEU A 157 5.64 6.02 16.78
C LEU A 157 5.09 5.91 18.21
N THR A 158 4.02 5.14 18.41
CA THR A 158 3.41 4.93 19.74
C THR A 158 4.26 4.04 20.65
N LEU A 159 5.07 3.14 20.09
CA LEU A 159 6.02 2.31 20.82
C LEU A 159 7.30 3.07 21.21
N GLY A 160 7.51 4.25 20.68
CA GLY A 160 8.58 5.16 21.07
C GLY A 160 9.70 5.31 20.06
N ASP A 161 9.54 4.77 18.84
CA ASP A 161 10.45 5.05 17.75
C ASP A 161 10.37 6.54 17.38
N THR A 162 11.52 7.10 17.00
CA THR A 162 11.63 8.53 16.69
C THR A 162 12.16 8.70 15.28
N PHE A 163 11.33 9.30 14.43
CA PHE A 163 11.72 9.79 13.11
C PHE A 163 11.70 11.31 13.10
N ASP A 164 12.51 11.91 12.26
CA ASP A 164 12.52 13.36 12.03
C ASP A 164 11.52 13.73 10.95
N LEU A 165 11.46 12.91 9.88
CA LEU A 165 10.63 13.08 8.69
C LEU A 165 9.97 11.74 8.31
N VAL A 166 8.67 11.76 8.01
CA VAL A 166 7.92 10.58 7.56
C VAL A 166 7.00 10.93 6.40
N CYS A 167 6.66 9.95 5.55
CA CYS A 167 5.83 10.13 4.35
C CYS A 167 4.55 9.29 4.38
N PRO A 168 3.58 9.55 5.26
CA PRO A 168 2.33 8.80 5.31
C PRO A 168 1.28 9.34 4.32
N SER A 169 0.19 8.58 4.16
CA SER A 169 -0.98 9.04 3.40
C SER A 169 -1.79 10.12 4.16
N GLU A 170 -2.63 10.84 3.42
CA GLU A 170 -3.35 12.01 3.88
C GLU A 170 -4.12 11.81 5.19
N TYR A 171 -4.85 10.72 5.37
CA TYR A 171 -5.61 10.48 6.60
C TYR A 171 -4.71 10.26 7.83
N MET A 172 -3.52 9.71 7.63
CA MET A 172 -2.55 9.57 8.71
C MET A 172 -1.84 10.91 9.00
N MET A 173 -1.51 11.71 7.96
CA MET A 173 -1.04 13.08 8.14
C MET A 173 -2.04 13.89 8.98
N MET A 174 -3.34 13.80 8.65
CA MET A 174 -4.42 14.45 9.41
C MET A 174 -4.48 13.95 10.87
N LYS A 175 -4.30 12.65 11.11
CA LYS A 175 -4.24 12.07 12.45
C LYS A 175 -3.10 12.67 13.25
N LEU A 176 -1.90 12.64 12.72
CA LEU A 176 -0.71 13.17 13.39
C LEU A 176 -0.84 14.69 13.66
N MET A 177 -1.45 15.43 12.71
CA MET A 177 -1.74 16.85 12.89
C MET A 177 -2.81 17.09 13.96
N LYS A 178 -3.86 16.26 14.00
CA LYS A 178 -4.92 16.33 15.03
C LYS A 178 -4.38 16.08 16.43
N GLU A 179 -3.43 15.19 16.56
CA GLU A 179 -2.76 14.84 17.82
C GLU A 179 -1.64 15.82 18.21
N ASP A 180 -1.43 16.88 17.41
CA ASP A 180 -0.39 17.89 17.60
C ASP A 180 1.05 17.33 17.61
N LEU A 181 1.30 16.26 16.85
CA LEU A 181 2.59 15.61 16.74
C LEU A 181 3.51 16.22 15.68
N LEU A 182 2.95 17.04 14.77
CA LEU A 182 3.69 17.59 13.64
C LEU A 182 4.39 18.91 13.98
N GLN A 183 5.64 19.02 13.52
CA GLN A 183 6.40 20.26 13.47
C GLN A 183 6.01 21.02 12.19
N PRO A 184 5.64 22.32 12.25
CA PRO A 184 5.36 23.09 11.04
C PRO A 184 6.63 23.33 10.22
N MET A 185 6.46 23.50 8.91
CA MET A 185 7.50 23.98 8.02
C MET A 185 7.90 25.42 8.43
N SER A 186 9.16 25.77 8.16
CA SER A 186 9.64 27.12 8.48
C SER A 186 9.19 28.14 7.42
N ASP A 187 9.17 29.45 7.79
CA ASP A 187 8.90 30.53 6.83
C ASP A 187 9.89 30.50 5.65
N ARG A 188 11.11 30.01 5.87
CA ARG A 188 12.12 29.89 4.84
C ARG A 188 11.77 28.83 3.79
N PHE A 189 11.09 27.75 4.18
CA PHE A 189 10.62 26.72 3.26
C PHE A 189 9.66 27.29 2.20
N PHE A 190 8.85 28.28 2.59
CA PHE A 190 7.87 28.92 1.72
C PHE A 190 8.42 30.14 0.96
N ASP A 191 9.69 30.49 1.13
CA ASP A 191 10.32 31.63 0.42
C ASP A 191 10.71 31.21 -1.00
N SER A 192 9.85 31.53 -1.97
CA SER A 192 10.08 31.23 -3.40
C SER A 192 11.27 31.98 -4.01
N SER A 193 11.84 32.97 -3.32
CA SER A 193 13.06 33.67 -3.75
C SER A 193 14.34 32.87 -3.51
N VAL A 194 14.25 31.80 -2.72
CA VAL A 194 15.37 30.88 -2.46
C VAL A 194 15.46 29.87 -3.62
N GLU A 195 16.58 29.86 -4.30
CA GLU A 195 16.82 29.10 -5.53
C GLU A 195 16.52 27.59 -5.37
N TYR A 196 16.88 27.02 -4.23
CA TYR A 196 16.72 25.57 -3.94
C TYR A 196 15.43 25.20 -3.19
N ASN A 197 14.47 26.13 -3.05
CA ASN A 197 13.12 25.80 -2.56
C ASN A 197 12.25 25.24 -3.70
N TYR A 198 12.66 24.09 -4.23
CA TYR A 198 12.01 23.46 -5.38
C TYR A 198 10.56 23.08 -5.13
N TYR A 199 10.23 22.65 -3.90
CA TYR A 199 8.83 22.34 -3.55
C TYR A 199 7.91 23.54 -3.74
N THR A 200 8.19 24.64 -3.06
CA THR A 200 7.36 25.86 -3.11
C THR A 200 7.28 26.49 -4.50
N ARG A 201 8.32 26.32 -5.30
CA ARG A 201 8.38 26.87 -6.66
C ARG A 201 7.75 25.96 -7.69
N GLY A 202 7.66 24.66 -7.41
CA GLY A 202 7.29 23.65 -8.39
C GLY A 202 6.05 22.84 -8.04
N VAL A 203 5.49 22.97 -6.84
CA VAL A 203 4.24 22.24 -6.50
C VAL A 203 3.12 22.65 -7.46
N SER A 204 2.34 21.68 -7.93
CA SER A 204 1.18 21.93 -8.79
C SER A 204 0.22 22.94 -8.15
N PRO A 205 -0.22 23.98 -8.87
CA PRO A 205 -1.22 24.92 -8.36
C PRO A 205 -2.50 24.24 -7.89
N TYR A 206 -2.92 23.18 -8.56
CA TYR A 206 -4.08 22.39 -8.16
C TYR A 206 -3.90 21.73 -6.79
N ILE A 207 -2.73 21.15 -6.54
CA ILE A 207 -2.39 20.48 -5.27
C ILE A 207 -2.22 21.53 -4.16
N GLU A 208 -1.57 22.65 -4.46
CA GLU A 208 -1.37 23.75 -3.51
C GLU A 208 -2.71 24.30 -3.02
N ASP A 209 -3.69 24.47 -3.91
CA ASP A 209 -5.04 24.92 -3.54
C ASP A 209 -5.71 23.94 -2.56
N ILE A 210 -5.61 22.63 -2.79
CA ILE A 210 -6.14 21.62 -1.86
C ILE A 210 -5.48 21.71 -0.49
N PHE A 211 -4.15 21.82 -0.44
CA PHE A 211 -3.40 21.84 0.83
C PHE A 211 -3.58 23.16 1.60
N SER A 212 -3.81 24.26 0.90
CA SER A 212 -4.05 25.57 1.51
C SER A 212 -5.51 25.73 1.97
N SER A 213 -6.47 25.15 1.24
CA SER A 213 -7.92 25.27 1.52
C SER A 213 -8.39 24.35 2.65
N ASN A 214 -7.62 23.29 2.98
CA ASN A 214 -7.99 22.35 4.03
C ASN A 214 -7.26 22.64 5.33
N GLU A 215 -7.96 22.49 6.46
CA GLU A 215 -7.42 22.77 7.79
C GLU A 215 -7.80 21.72 8.84
N ILE A 216 -6.95 21.58 9.85
CA ILE A 216 -7.22 20.80 11.05
C ILE A 216 -6.93 21.67 12.28
N ASN A 217 -7.90 21.79 13.18
CA ASN A 217 -7.79 22.61 14.39
C ASN A 217 -7.41 24.08 14.09
N GLY A 218 -7.89 24.65 12.97
CA GLY A 218 -7.57 26.01 12.54
C GLY A 218 -6.15 26.19 12.00
N LYS A 219 -5.51 25.10 11.57
CA LYS A 219 -4.19 25.10 10.97
C LYS A 219 -4.30 24.54 9.55
N PRO A 220 -3.80 25.23 8.51
CA PRO A 220 -3.86 24.73 7.14
C PRO A 220 -2.92 23.51 6.97
N TRP A 221 -3.30 22.56 6.10
CA TRP A 221 -2.47 21.40 5.83
C TRP A 221 -1.10 21.80 5.31
N GLY A 222 -1.04 22.69 4.33
CA GLY A 222 0.20 23.13 3.70
C GLY A 222 1.26 23.69 4.66
N ALA A 223 0.86 24.17 5.86
CA ALA A 223 1.83 24.62 6.86
C ALA A 223 2.59 23.46 7.55
N TYR A 224 2.11 22.22 7.43
CA TYR A 224 2.64 21.03 8.13
C TYR A 224 2.98 19.87 7.20
N MET A 225 2.39 19.85 6.01
CA MET A 225 2.44 18.74 5.06
C MET A 225 2.98 19.23 3.73
N ALA A 226 3.98 18.58 3.17
CA ALA A 226 4.46 18.78 1.80
C ALA A 226 4.11 17.51 1.00
N GLY A 227 3.28 17.65 -0.04
CA GLY A 227 2.91 16.50 -0.88
C GLY A 227 4.13 15.83 -1.51
N TYR A 228 3.98 14.55 -1.83
CA TYR A 228 5.02 13.75 -2.49
C TYR A 228 4.46 13.10 -3.76
N MET A 229 3.55 12.16 -3.60
CA MET A 229 2.82 11.51 -4.69
C MET A 229 1.31 11.68 -4.49
N TRP A 230 0.56 11.55 -5.58
CA TRP A 230 -0.90 11.65 -5.55
C TRP A 230 -1.55 10.77 -6.61
N GLY A 231 -2.85 10.55 -6.47
CA GLY A 231 -3.61 9.82 -7.47
C GLY A 231 -5.06 9.56 -7.06
N VAL A 232 -5.70 8.68 -7.80
CA VAL A 232 -7.08 8.25 -7.57
C VAL A 232 -7.15 6.74 -7.42
N ILE A 233 -8.28 6.24 -6.91
CA ILE A 233 -8.59 4.81 -6.94
C ILE A 233 -9.46 4.51 -8.16
N GLY A 234 -9.12 3.45 -8.89
CA GLY A 234 -9.88 3.03 -10.07
C GLY A 234 -9.93 1.52 -10.22
N ILE A 235 -10.33 1.10 -11.40
CA ILE A 235 -10.43 -0.31 -11.80
C ILE A 235 -9.51 -0.55 -12.99
N VAL A 236 -8.48 -1.38 -12.83
CA VAL A 236 -7.77 -1.99 -13.96
C VAL A 236 -8.62 -3.16 -14.46
N TYR A 237 -8.82 -3.28 -15.76
CA TYR A 237 -9.66 -4.33 -16.32
C TYR A 237 -9.21 -4.78 -17.71
N ASN A 238 -9.55 -6.02 -18.05
CA ASN A 238 -9.40 -6.58 -19.40
C ASN A 238 -10.63 -6.24 -20.24
N PRO A 239 -10.53 -5.39 -21.29
CA PRO A 239 -11.66 -4.99 -22.10
C PRO A 239 -12.26 -6.11 -22.98
N GLU A 240 -11.59 -7.25 -23.11
CA GLU A 240 -12.15 -8.42 -23.80
C GLU A 240 -13.15 -9.19 -22.92
N GLU A 241 -13.03 -9.07 -21.59
CA GLU A 241 -13.82 -9.80 -20.61
C GLU A 241 -14.81 -8.90 -19.85
N VAL A 242 -14.48 -7.60 -19.69
CA VAL A 242 -15.25 -6.62 -18.93
C VAL A 242 -15.60 -5.44 -19.81
N SER A 243 -16.89 -5.07 -19.87
CA SER A 243 -17.32 -3.90 -20.62
C SER A 243 -16.87 -2.59 -19.96
N ASP A 244 -16.62 -1.54 -20.75
CA ASP A 244 -16.32 -0.19 -20.27
C ASP A 244 -17.44 0.33 -19.33
N GLU A 245 -18.70 -0.07 -19.57
CA GLU A 245 -19.84 0.29 -18.72
C GLU A 245 -19.72 -0.36 -17.32
N ASP A 246 -19.43 -1.65 -17.25
CA ASP A 246 -19.28 -2.36 -15.98
C ASP A 246 -18.04 -1.89 -15.19
N ALA A 247 -16.93 -1.61 -15.87
CA ALA A 247 -15.71 -1.07 -15.26
C ALA A 247 -15.90 0.37 -14.74
N SER A 248 -16.85 1.13 -15.31
CA SER A 248 -17.11 2.52 -14.93
C SER A 248 -18.04 2.69 -13.71
N THR A 249 -18.27 1.64 -12.92
CA THR A 249 -19.10 1.67 -11.72
C THR A 249 -18.56 0.77 -10.64
N TRP A 250 -18.59 1.22 -9.37
CA TRP A 250 -18.24 0.38 -8.22
C TRP A 250 -19.12 -0.87 -8.08
N SER A 251 -20.27 -0.91 -8.76
CA SER A 251 -21.17 -2.08 -8.76
C SER A 251 -20.52 -3.33 -9.35
N ILE A 252 -19.43 -3.22 -10.10
CA ILE A 252 -18.64 -4.37 -10.60
C ILE A 252 -18.21 -5.29 -9.44
N LEU A 253 -17.92 -4.73 -8.26
CA LEU A 253 -17.47 -5.48 -7.09
C LEU A 253 -18.51 -6.47 -6.56
N THR A 254 -19.80 -6.21 -6.83
CA THR A 254 -20.92 -7.07 -6.46
C THR A 254 -21.57 -7.77 -7.67
N ASN A 255 -21.13 -7.47 -8.89
CA ASN A 255 -21.72 -8.03 -10.10
C ASN A 255 -21.43 -9.55 -10.19
N PRO A 256 -22.46 -10.42 -10.16
CA PRO A 256 -22.26 -11.87 -10.19
C PRO A 256 -21.70 -12.40 -11.52
N ALA A 257 -21.73 -11.59 -12.61
CA ALA A 257 -21.11 -11.95 -13.87
C ALA A 257 -19.60 -12.15 -13.73
N TYR A 258 -18.96 -11.37 -12.84
CA TYR A 258 -17.51 -11.40 -12.58
C TYR A 258 -17.15 -12.13 -11.30
N ARG A 259 -18.02 -13.06 -10.87
CA ARG A 259 -17.80 -13.79 -9.60
C ARG A 259 -16.50 -14.57 -9.61
N LYS A 260 -15.64 -14.32 -8.60
CA LYS A 260 -14.30 -14.89 -8.45
C LYS A 260 -13.30 -14.52 -9.55
N GLN A 261 -13.55 -13.37 -10.19
CA GLN A 261 -12.70 -12.83 -11.24
C GLN A 261 -12.27 -11.38 -10.97
N VAL A 262 -12.63 -10.82 -9.82
CA VAL A 262 -12.29 -9.45 -9.40
C VAL A 262 -11.51 -9.51 -8.09
N THR A 263 -10.51 -8.65 -7.93
CA THR A 263 -9.79 -8.45 -6.67
C THR A 263 -9.92 -7.01 -6.18
N ILE A 264 -9.79 -6.82 -4.87
CA ILE A 264 -9.76 -5.49 -4.24
C ILE A 264 -8.68 -5.44 -3.17
N LYS A 265 -8.26 -4.25 -2.79
CA LYS A 265 -7.26 -4.03 -1.74
C LYS A 265 -7.68 -4.61 -0.39
N ASP A 266 -6.71 -5.20 0.32
CA ASP A 266 -6.88 -5.75 1.66
C ASP A 266 -6.75 -4.69 2.75
N SER A 267 -7.56 -3.67 2.64
CA SER A 267 -7.62 -2.55 3.56
C SER A 267 -9.07 -2.22 3.90
N ALA A 268 -9.31 -1.91 5.18
CA ALA A 268 -10.63 -1.53 5.66
C ALA A 268 -11.10 -0.22 5.01
N ARG A 269 -10.19 0.72 4.76
CA ARG A 269 -10.47 2.04 4.20
C ARG A 269 -10.82 1.95 2.73
N GLU A 270 -9.95 1.32 1.93
CA GLU A 270 -10.12 1.14 0.50
C GLU A 270 -11.31 0.22 0.16
N ALA A 271 -11.67 -0.70 1.05
CA ALA A 271 -12.87 -1.52 0.87
C ALA A 271 -14.17 -0.78 1.27
N TYR A 272 -14.11 0.08 2.29
CA TYR A 272 -15.27 0.83 2.76
C TYR A 272 -15.70 1.94 1.81
N PHE A 273 -14.75 2.64 1.19
CA PHE A 273 -15.01 3.74 0.27
C PHE A 273 -15.93 3.33 -0.90
N PRO A 274 -15.63 2.32 -1.73
CA PRO A 274 -16.51 1.89 -2.80
C PRO A 274 -17.87 1.39 -2.29
N VAL A 275 -17.95 0.85 -1.08
CA VAL A 275 -19.25 0.47 -0.49
C VAL A 275 -20.13 1.68 -0.24
N LEU A 276 -19.57 2.77 0.27
CA LEU A 276 -20.32 4.02 0.41
C LEU A 276 -20.83 4.55 -0.93
N ALA A 277 -20.01 4.44 -1.99
CA ALA A 277 -20.40 4.79 -3.34
C ALA A 277 -21.53 3.90 -3.87
N ILE A 278 -21.45 2.58 -3.70
CA ILE A 278 -22.50 1.63 -4.09
C ILE A 278 -23.81 1.95 -3.36
N MET A 279 -23.75 2.20 -2.05
CA MET A 279 -24.92 2.54 -1.23
C MET A 279 -25.63 3.81 -1.66
N ASN A 280 -24.86 4.77 -2.14
CA ASN A 280 -25.35 6.11 -2.49
C ASN A 280 -25.40 6.34 -4.02
N LYS A 281 -25.26 5.29 -4.83
CA LYS A 281 -25.13 5.37 -6.30
C LYS A 281 -26.15 6.31 -6.95
N ASP A 282 -27.44 6.08 -6.69
CA ASP A 282 -28.50 6.87 -7.31
C ASP A 282 -28.42 8.35 -6.91
N ARG A 283 -28.05 8.63 -5.66
CA ARG A 283 -27.83 9.99 -5.16
C ARG A 283 -26.62 10.64 -5.81
N LEU A 284 -25.47 9.96 -5.82
CA LEU A 284 -24.21 10.46 -6.36
C LEU A 284 -24.28 10.73 -7.87
N LEU A 285 -25.13 9.99 -8.59
CA LEU A 285 -25.34 10.14 -10.03
C LEU A 285 -26.46 11.13 -10.37
N SER A 286 -27.23 11.62 -9.39
CA SER A 286 -28.36 12.52 -9.66
C SER A 286 -27.90 13.94 -10.00
N ASP A 287 -28.57 14.58 -10.97
CA ASP A 287 -28.32 15.98 -11.31
C ASP A 287 -28.58 16.93 -10.14
N GLU A 288 -29.58 16.62 -9.28
CA GLU A 288 -29.90 17.41 -8.08
C GLU A 288 -28.71 17.46 -7.13
N PHE A 289 -28.04 16.34 -6.93
CA PHE A 289 -26.87 16.26 -6.05
C PHE A 289 -25.65 16.96 -6.67
N ARG A 290 -25.34 16.65 -7.92
CA ARG A 290 -24.16 17.16 -8.64
C ARG A 290 -24.20 18.67 -8.89
N ASN A 291 -25.39 19.23 -9.14
CA ASN A 291 -25.55 20.66 -9.35
C ASN A 291 -25.82 21.45 -8.06
N SER A 292 -25.72 20.83 -6.87
CA SER A 292 -25.92 21.56 -5.62
C SER A 292 -24.75 22.51 -5.36
N PRO A 293 -25.00 23.73 -4.82
CA PRO A 293 -23.96 24.73 -4.53
C PRO A 293 -22.86 24.25 -3.57
N ASP A 294 -23.20 23.27 -2.72
CA ASP A 294 -22.34 22.65 -1.70
C ASP A 294 -21.99 21.19 -2.07
N TYR A 295 -21.86 20.91 -3.38
CA TYR A 295 -21.64 19.57 -3.89
C TYR A 295 -20.42 18.87 -3.26
N HIS A 296 -19.25 19.53 -3.25
CA HIS A 296 -18.02 18.93 -2.74
C HIS A 296 -18.08 18.65 -1.23
N GLU A 297 -18.69 19.55 -0.45
CA GLU A 297 -18.90 19.31 0.99
C GLU A 297 -19.84 18.12 1.23
N LYS A 298 -20.91 18.03 0.44
CA LYS A 298 -21.86 16.91 0.50
C LYS A 298 -21.24 15.60 0.06
N LEU A 299 -20.42 15.62 -1.00
CA LEU A 299 -19.70 14.47 -1.48
C LEU A 299 -18.73 13.95 -0.40
N ALA A 300 -17.91 14.83 0.16
CA ALA A 300 -17.01 14.50 1.26
C ALA A 300 -17.75 13.93 2.46
N ALA A 301 -18.90 14.52 2.84
CA ALA A 301 -19.71 14.02 3.94
C ALA A 301 -20.31 12.63 3.68
N VAL A 302 -20.74 12.34 2.44
CA VAL A 302 -21.25 11.01 2.04
C VAL A 302 -20.14 9.97 2.04
N MET A 303 -18.97 10.32 1.49
CA MET A 303 -17.87 9.38 1.29
C MET A 303 -17.02 9.14 2.56
N ASN A 304 -17.28 9.92 3.61
CA ASN A 304 -16.67 9.74 4.93
C ASN A 304 -17.69 9.45 6.03
N ASP A 305 -18.93 9.05 5.67
CA ASP A 305 -19.97 8.75 6.68
C ASP A 305 -19.68 7.43 7.40
N THR A 306 -19.33 7.53 8.66
CA THR A 306 -19.08 6.42 9.59
C THR A 306 -20.13 6.35 10.69
N SER A 307 -21.31 6.94 10.48
CA SER A 307 -22.41 6.78 11.42
C SER A 307 -22.80 5.31 11.61
N ALA A 308 -23.21 4.93 12.80
CA ALA A 308 -23.59 3.55 13.11
C ALA A 308 -24.67 3.00 12.16
N GLY A 309 -25.57 3.87 11.68
CA GLY A 309 -26.60 3.53 10.71
C GLY A 309 -26.03 3.19 9.33
N THR A 310 -25.02 3.93 8.88
CA THR A 310 -24.32 3.70 7.62
C THR A 310 -23.44 2.47 7.69
N MET A 311 -22.66 2.30 8.75
CA MET A 311 -21.84 1.09 8.96
C MET A 311 -22.70 -0.19 8.98
N ALA A 312 -23.84 -0.17 9.64
CA ALA A 312 -24.75 -1.31 9.68
C ALA A 312 -25.33 -1.69 8.30
N LYS A 313 -25.44 -0.72 7.38
CA LYS A 313 -25.87 -0.97 5.99
C LYS A 313 -24.70 -1.36 5.09
N ALA A 314 -23.50 -0.87 5.37
CA ALA A 314 -22.28 -1.18 4.63
C ALA A 314 -21.83 -2.64 4.83
N GLU A 315 -21.93 -3.18 6.04
CA GLU A 315 -21.47 -4.54 6.35
C GLU A 315 -22.08 -5.63 5.45
N PRO A 316 -23.40 -5.68 5.17
CA PRO A 316 -23.97 -6.62 4.22
C PRO A 316 -23.37 -6.53 2.81
N ILE A 317 -23.10 -5.32 2.31
CA ILE A 317 -22.49 -5.10 0.99
C ILE A 317 -21.03 -5.57 0.98
N LEU A 318 -20.26 -5.28 2.04
CA LEU A 318 -18.90 -5.84 2.19
C LEU A 318 -18.91 -7.37 2.18
N ARG A 319 -19.92 -8.01 2.79
CA ARG A 319 -20.09 -9.46 2.76
C ARG A 319 -20.43 -9.99 1.36
N GLU A 320 -21.22 -9.24 0.60
CA GLU A 320 -21.52 -9.54 -0.80
C GLU A 320 -20.26 -9.42 -1.66
N ILE A 321 -19.50 -8.34 -1.52
CA ILE A 321 -18.20 -8.16 -2.17
C ILE A 321 -17.27 -9.34 -1.82
N ARG A 322 -17.14 -9.72 -0.55
CA ARG A 322 -16.34 -10.87 -0.09
C ARG A 322 -16.73 -12.18 -0.78
N GLN A 323 -18.03 -12.39 -1.03
CA GLN A 323 -18.50 -13.57 -1.73
C GLN A 323 -18.20 -13.52 -3.22
N ASN A 324 -18.22 -12.32 -3.81
CA ASN A 324 -18.03 -12.09 -5.23
C ASN A 324 -16.56 -12.08 -5.63
N VAL A 325 -15.70 -11.33 -4.93
CA VAL A 325 -14.28 -11.18 -5.28
C VAL A 325 -13.51 -12.50 -5.20
N TYR A 326 -12.46 -12.61 -5.99
CA TYR A 326 -11.50 -13.71 -5.95
C TYR A 326 -10.73 -13.69 -4.61
N SER A 327 -10.11 -12.55 -4.30
CA SER A 327 -9.37 -12.32 -3.05
C SER A 327 -9.37 -10.84 -2.66
N PHE A 328 -9.04 -10.59 -1.41
CA PHE A 328 -8.46 -9.34 -0.94
C PHE A 328 -6.95 -9.45 -1.11
N GLU A 329 -6.30 -8.39 -1.58
CA GLU A 329 -4.88 -8.39 -1.91
C GLU A 329 -4.24 -7.02 -1.59
N THR A 330 -2.94 -6.96 -1.44
CA THR A 330 -2.19 -5.71 -1.27
C THR A 330 -1.32 -5.43 -2.50
N GLU A 331 -0.45 -6.38 -2.88
CA GLU A 331 0.47 -6.25 -4.01
C GLU A 331 0.20 -7.24 -5.15
N SER A 332 -0.40 -8.39 -4.85
CA SER A 332 -0.57 -9.47 -5.84
C SER A 332 -1.53 -9.12 -6.98
N GLY A 333 -2.34 -8.08 -6.84
CA GLY A 333 -3.32 -7.66 -7.84
C GLY A 333 -2.69 -7.26 -9.17
N LYS A 334 -1.51 -6.63 -9.13
CA LYS A 334 -0.72 -6.28 -10.32
C LYS A 334 -0.43 -7.54 -11.15
N ALA A 335 0.24 -8.51 -10.56
CA ALA A 335 0.57 -9.78 -11.22
C ALA A 335 -0.67 -10.64 -11.56
N ASP A 336 -1.72 -10.58 -10.76
CA ASP A 336 -2.98 -11.30 -11.02
C ASP A 336 -3.68 -10.75 -12.28
N MET A 337 -3.58 -9.44 -12.57
CA MET A 337 -4.08 -8.82 -13.79
C MET A 337 -3.22 -9.17 -15.00
N VAL A 338 -1.89 -8.96 -14.94
CA VAL A 338 -0.96 -9.23 -16.05
C VAL A 338 -1.02 -10.69 -16.49
N THR A 339 -1.18 -11.63 -15.55
CA THR A 339 -1.28 -13.07 -15.86
C THR A 339 -2.68 -13.53 -16.30
N GLY A 340 -3.67 -12.62 -16.35
CA GLY A 340 -5.05 -12.96 -16.70
C GLY A 340 -5.75 -13.86 -15.67
N LYS A 341 -5.26 -13.92 -14.44
CA LYS A 341 -5.88 -14.69 -13.36
C LYS A 341 -7.19 -14.09 -12.86
N VAL A 342 -7.29 -12.78 -12.95
CA VAL A 342 -8.52 -12.01 -12.71
C VAL A 342 -8.76 -11.06 -13.89
N VAL A 343 -10.01 -10.64 -14.08
CA VAL A 343 -10.40 -9.78 -15.21
C VAL A 343 -10.54 -8.31 -14.82
N ALA A 344 -10.61 -8.02 -13.52
CA ALA A 344 -10.63 -6.67 -12.99
C ALA A 344 -10.01 -6.62 -11.58
N ASN A 345 -9.38 -5.49 -11.27
CA ASN A 345 -8.76 -5.23 -9.97
C ASN A 345 -8.96 -3.77 -9.56
N LEU A 346 -9.39 -3.55 -8.31
CA LEU A 346 -9.37 -2.23 -7.70
C LEU A 346 -7.94 -1.86 -7.35
N GLN A 347 -7.42 -0.79 -7.95
CA GLN A 347 -6.04 -0.34 -7.75
C GLN A 347 -5.97 1.17 -7.49
N TRP A 348 -4.91 1.60 -6.82
CA TRP A 348 -4.43 2.98 -6.89
C TRP A 348 -3.93 3.27 -8.30
N SER A 349 -4.09 4.50 -8.76
CA SER A 349 -3.79 4.85 -10.15
C SER A 349 -2.32 4.65 -10.54
N GLY A 350 -1.38 4.83 -9.61
CA GLY A 350 0.03 4.51 -9.85
C GLY A 350 0.26 3.00 -10.08
N ASP A 351 -0.27 2.13 -9.20
CA ASP A 351 -0.28 0.68 -9.44
C ASP A 351 -0.98 0.32 -10.75
N GLY A 352 -2.03 1.08 -11.08
CA GLY A 352 -2.77 0.93 -12.34
C GLY A 352 -1.87 1.19 -13.55
N ALA A 353 -1.17 2.33 -13.58
CA ALA A 353 -0.23 2.68 -14.65
C ALA A 353 0.86 1.61 -14.79
N TYR A 354 1.51 1.23 -13.69
CA TYR A 354 2.51 0.15 -13.68
C TYR A 354 1.95 -1.17 -14.21
N THR A 355 0.73 -1.55 -13.80
CA THR A 355 0.10 -2.81 -14.26
C THR A 355 -0.16 -2.79 -15.76
N LEU A 356 -0.57 -1.64 -16.30
CA LEU A 356 -0.77 -1.47 -17.74
C LEU A 356 0.54 -1.58 -18.51
N ASP A 357 1.63 -0.97 -18.02
CA ASP A 357 2.96 -1.05 -18.62
C ASP A 357 3.49 -2.49 -18.66
N GLN A 358 3.38 -3.21 -17.54
CA GLN A 358 3.79 -4.61 -17.47
C GLN A 358 2.95 -5.51 -18.40
N ALA A 359 1.65 -5.27 -18.50
CA ALA A 359 0.78 -6.02 -19.39
C ALA A 359 1.12 -5.76 -20.87
N GLU A 360 1.42 -4.52 -21.22
CA GLU A 360 1.81 -4.13 -22.57
C GLU A 360 3.14 -4.77 -23.00
N ALA A 361 4.10 -4.87 -22.08
CA ALA A 361 5.36 -5.56 -22.31
C ALA A 361 5.18 -7.07 -22.63
N ASP A 362 4.09 -7.67 -22.15
CA ASP A 362 3.69 -9.06 -22.40
C ASP A 362 2.65 -9.19 -23.56
N ASP A 363 2.47 -8.16 -24.38
CA ASP A 363 1.45 -8.09 -25.46
C ASP A 363 0.01 -8.27 -24.94
N TYR A 364 -0.29 -7.89 -23.68
CA TYR A 364 -1.59 -8.02 -23.05
C TYR A 364 -2.23 -6.65 -22.81
N TYR A 365 -3.36 -6.39 -23.45
CA TYR A 365 -3.99 -5.08 -23.44
C TYR A 365 -4.97 -4.93 -22.28
N LEU A 366 -4.68 -4.00 -21.38
CA LEU A 366 -5.52 -3.62 -20.24
C LEU A 366 -5.95 -2.15 -20.34
N LYS A 367 -6.99 -1.80 -19.61
CA LYS A 367 -7.50 -0.43 -19.44
C LYS A 367 -7.63 -0.08 -17.96
N PHE A 368 -7.68 1.22 -17.70
CA PHE A 368 -7.99 1.79 -16.38
C PHE A 368 -9.25 2.63 -16.45
N ALA A 369 -10.18 2.43 -15.52
CA ALA A 369 -11.43 3.20 -15.42
C ALA A 369 -11.60 3.78 -14.03
N VAL A 370 -12.12 5.00 -13.96
CA VAL A 370 -12.54 5.62 -12.70
C VAL A 370 -14.06 5.62 -12.63
N PRO A 371 -14.67 4.97 -11.62
CA PRO A 371 -16.12 4.86 -11.49
C PRO A 371 -16.82 6.21 -11.46
N LYS A 372 -18.00 6.25 -12.12
CA LYS A 372 -18.77 7.48 -12.35
C LYS A 372 -19.43 8.04 -11.08
N GLU A 373 -19.66 7.20 -10.08
CA GLU A 373 -20.26 7.61 -8.81
C GLU A 373 -19.36 8.60 -8.09
N CYS A 374 -18.12 8.23 -7.87
CA CYS A 374 -17.04 9.03 -7.28
C CYS A 374 -15.76 8.20 -7.19
N THR A 375 -14.66 8.85 -6.87
CA THR A 375 -13.40 8.19 -6.53
C THR A 375 -12.75 8.81 -5.29
N ASN A 376 -11.77 8.11 -4.70
CA ASN A 376 -10.88 8.71 -3.70
C ASN A 376 -9.77 9.47 -4.41
N LEU A 377 -9.56 10.71 -4.00
CA LEU A 377 -8.34 11.47 -4.30
C LEU A 377 -7.43 11.31 -3.08
N TRP A 378 -6.28 10.70 -3.28
CA TRP A 378 -5.33 10.42 -2.21
C TRP A 378 -4.01 11.16 -2.41
N PHE A 379 -3.31 11.40 -1.30
CA PHE A 379 -2.00 12.05 -1.26
C PHE A 379 -1.11 11.31 -0.27
N ASP A 380 0.13 11.06 -0.67
CA ASP A 380 1.21 10.79 0.24
C ASP A 380 2.08 12.04 0.38
N GLY A 381 2.61 12.29 1.55
CA GLY A 381 3.35 13.53 1.76
C GLY A 381 4.26 13.52 2.98
N TRP A 382 5.23 14.39 2.93
CA TRP A 382 6.25 14.56 3.95
C TRP A 382 5.75 15.40 5.11
N VAL A 383 5.90 14.87 6.32
CA VAL A 383 5.61 15.58 7.57
C VAL A 383 6.76 15.43 8.55
N MET A 384 7.13 16.52 9.21
CA MET A 384 8.14 16.55 10.26
C MET A 384 7.51 16.23 11.61
N LEU A 385 8.17 15.37 12.41
CA LEU A 385 7.69 14.98 13.74
C LEU A 385 8.39 15.80 14.84
N LYS A 386 7.61 16.39 15.75
CA LYS A 386 8.13 17.11 16.92
C LYS A 386 9.05 16.25 17.78
N SER A 387 8.76 14.95 17.89
CA SER A 387 9.54 14.00 18.68
C SER A 387 10.95 13.77 18.14
N GLY A 388 11.16 13.89 16.84
CA GLY A 388 12.44 13.78 16.18
C GLY A 388 13.17 15.13 16.10
N ILE A 389 12.51 16.15 15.56
CA ILE A 389 13.09 17.50 15.37
C ILE A 389 13.48 18.14 16.72
N LYS A 390 12.64 18.01 17.76
CA LYS A 390 12.93 18.50 19.13
C LYS A 390 13.38 19.97 19.22
N GLY A 391 12.96 20.80 18.26
CA GLY A 391 13.41 22.20 18.17
C GLY A 391 14.84 22.37 17.68
N ASP A 392 15.49 21.35 17.15
CA ASP A 392 16.78 21.40 16.51
C ASP A 392 16.66 22.03 15.10
N ALA A 393 17.16 23.25 14.95
CA ALA A 393 17.07 24.01 13.72
C ALA A 393 17.90 23.40 12.56
N GLU A 394 18.98 22.65 12.88
CA GLU A 394 19.78 22.00 11.85
C GLU A 394 19.07 20.77 11.30
N LYS A 395 18.41 19.99 12.16
CA LYS A 395 17.55 18.88 11.74
C LYS A 395 16.36 19.36 10.93
N GLN A 396 15.68 20.43 11.37
CA GLN A 396 14.59 21.02 10.61
C GLN A 396 15.05 21.47 9.23
N GLN A 397 16.19 22.16 9.15
CA GLN A 397 16.78 22.57 7.87
C GLN A 397 17.09 21.35 6.98
N ALA A 398 17.64 20.27 7.54
CA ALA A 398 17.97 19.07 6.80
C ALA A 398 16.69 18.34 6.29
N ALA A 399 15.64 18.28 7.08
CA ALA A 399 14.34 17.70 6.68
C ALA A 399 13.68 18.51 5.56
N GLU A 400 13.62 19.84 5.69
CA GLU A 400 13.10 20.74 4.65
C GLU A 400 13.94 20.70 3.37
N ALA A 401 15.26 20.57 3.50
CA ALA A 401 16.17 20.42 2.37
C ALA A 401 15.99 19.07 1.66
N PHE A 402 15.69 17.98 2.40
CA PHE A 402 15.37 16.68 1.81
C PHE A 402 14.11 16.74 0.95
N ILE A 403 13.04 17.36 1.46
CA ILE A 403 11.80 17.58 0.70
C ILE A 403 12.09 18.39 -0.58
N ASN A 404 12.82 19.49 -0.46
CA ASN A 404 13.19 20.33 -1.61
C ASN A 404 14.04 19.57 -2.63
N PHE A 405 15.01 18.77 -2.17
CA PHE A 405 15.85 17.97 -3.07
C PHE A 405 15.03 16.95 -3.88
N LEU A 406 14.09 16.27 -3.23
CA LEU A 406 13.19 15.35 -3.91
C LEU A 406 12.22 16.05 -4.87
N SER A 407 11.98 17.35 -4.66
CA SER A 407 11.10 18.18 -5.49
C SER A 407 11.84 18.88 -6.66
N ARG A 408 13.16 18.68 -6.80
CA ARG A 408 13.91 19.17 -7.95
C ARG A 408 13.46 18.43 -9.20
N PRO A 409 13.17 19.12 -10.32
CA PRO A 409 12.52 18.52 -11.49
C PRO A 409 13.16 17.23 -12.01
N ASP A 410 14.49 17.19 -12.11
CA ASP A 410 15.24 15.99 -12.53
C ASP A 410 15.05 14.81 -11.56
N ASN A 411 15.06 15.08 -10.24
CA ASN A 411 14.81 14.06 -9.21
C ASN A 411 13.35 13.62 -9.19
N VAL A 412 12.41 14.52 -9.50
CA VAL A 412 11.00 14.18 -9.67
C VAL A 412 10.83 13.19 -10.82
N VAL A 413 11.42 13.47 -11.98
CA VAL A 413 11.34 12.57 -13.14
C VAL A 413 11.98 11.22 -12.84
N ARG A 414 13.19 11.19 -12.26
CA ARG A 414 13.84 9.95 -11.80
C ARG A 414 12.92 9.10 -10.94
N ASN A 415 12.32 9.77 -9.97
CA ASN A 415 11.49 9.10 -8.98
C ASN A 415 10.16 8.61 -9.57
N MET A 416 9.53 9.41 -10.45
CA MET A 416 8.33 9.00 -11.19
C MET A 416 8.60 7.80 -12.10
N TYR A 417 9.74 7.78 -12.78
CA TYR A 417 10.16 6.66 -13.63
C TYR A 417 10.36 5.37 -12.81
N TYR A 418 11.04 5.47 -11.66
CA TYR A 418 11.32 4.34 -10.80
C TYR A 418 10.08 3.80 -10.09
N VAL A 419 9.26 4.70 -9.51
CA VAL A 419 8.11 4.33 -8.67
C VAL A 419 6.85 4.07 -9.50
N GLY A 420 6.72 4.70 -10.67
CA GLY A 420 5.52 4.63 -11.52
C GLY A 420 4.35 5.49 -11.05
N TYR A 421 4.52 6.31 -10.00
CA TYR A 421 3.49 7.17 -9.44
C TYR A 421 3.66 8.63 -9.88
N THR A 422 2.58 9.39 -9.84
CA THR A 422 2.58 10.81 -10.23
C THR A 422 3.00 11.68 -9.05
N SER A 423 4.03 12.52 -9.26
CA SER A 423 4.45 13.51 -8.27
C SER A 423 3.43 14.64 -8.15
N VAL A 424 3.38 15.26 -6.96
CA VAL A 424 2.63 16.53 -6.76
C VAL A 424 3.33 17.74 -7.40
N ILE A 425 4.54 17.56 -7.90
CA ILE A 425 5.36 18.64 -8.47
C ILE A 425 5.08 18.75 -9.96
N SER A 426 4.70 19.93 -10.41
CA SER A 426 4.54 20.28 -11.84
C SER A 426 5.81 20.90 -12.45
N GLY A 427 6.74 21.38 -11.61
CA GLY A 427 7.97 22.03 -12.04
C GLY A 427 7.93 23.57 -12.03
N GLY A 428 6.75 24.17 -11.98
CA GLY A 428 6.58 25.63 -12.09
C GLY A 428 7.07 26.14 -13.45
N ASP A 429 8.10 27.00 -13.46
CA ASP A 429 8.70 27.53 -14.69
C ASP A 429 9.67 26.55 -15.39
N ASP A 430 9.97 25.39 -14.80
CA ASP A 430 10.86 24.38 -15.35
C ASP A 430 10.06 23.36 -16.18
N PRO A 431 10.32 23.21 -17.49
CA PRO A 431 9.51 22.38 -18.37
C PRO A 431 9.76 20.86 -18.22
N GLN A 432 10.80 20.46 -17.47
CA GLN A 432 11.33 19.09 -17.51
C GLN A 432 10.30 18.01 -17.15
N ILE A 433 9.38 18.31 -16.22
CA ILE A 433 8.34 17.34 -15.84
C ILE A 433 7.27 17.23 -16.94
N PHE A 434 6.88 18.35 -17.54
CA PHE A 434 5.94 18.31 -18.68
C PHE A 434 6.56 17.62 -19.90
N ASP A 435 7.82 17.92 -20.24
CA ASP A 435 8.57 17.23 -21.29
C ASP A 435 8.63 15.72 -21.05
N TYR A 436 8.77 15.30 -19.79
CA TYR A 436 8.74 13.87 -19.45
C TYR A 436 7.36 13.24 -19.68
N VAL A 437 6.27 13.93 -19.38
CA VAL A 437 4.91 13.44 -19.67
C VAL A 437 4.69 13.33 -21.18
N ASP A 438 5.13 14.32 -21.95
CA ASP A 438 5.07 14.27 -23.41
C ASP A 438 5.97 13.16 -23.99
N TYR A 439 7.16 12.98 -23.43
CA TYR A 439 8.06 11.87 -23.80
C TYR A 439 7.41 10.50 -23.58
N CYS A 440 6.70 10.31 -22.47
CA CYS A 440 6.04 9.04 -22.16
C CYS A 440 4.79 8.78 -22.99
N TYR A 441 3.99 9.82 -23.29
CA TYR A 441 2.64 9.67 -23.82
C TYR A 441 2.38 10.41 -25.12
N GLY A 442 3.30 11.24 -25.59
CA GLY A 442 3.15 12.00 -26.81
C GLY A 442 3.15 11.12 -28.05
N ALA A 443 2.38 11.52 -29.09
CA ALA A 443 2.36 10.88 -30.39
C ALA A 443 2.23 11.90 -31.50
N GLU A 444 3.01 11.73 -32.58
CA GLU A 444 2.98 12.62 -33.76
C GLU A 444 1.97 12.12 -34.83
N GLU A 445 1.70 10.82 -34.89
CA GLU A 445 0.90 10.19 -35.94
C GLU A 445 -0.08 9.15 -35.35
N GLY A 446 -1.12 8.84 -36.12
CA GLY A 446 -2.11 7.80 -35.80
C GLY A 446 -3.46 8.36 -35.38
N ASP A 447 -4.23 7.55 -34.63
CA ASP A 447 -5.48 7.98 -34.00
C ASP A 447 -5.14 8.65 -32.67
N THR A 448 -5.18 9.98 -32.65
CA THR A 448 -4.72 10.80 -31.54
C THR A 448 -5.82 11.68 -30.97
N ILE A 449 -5.65 12.06 -29.73
CA ILE A 449 -6.49 13.03 -29.01
C ILE A 449 -5.62 14.17 -28.48
N ARG A 450 -6.26 15.31 -28.24
CA ARG A 450 -5.68 16.39 -27.42
C ARG A 450 -6.00 16.12 -25.97
N TYR A 451 -4.98 16.10 -25.13
CA TYR A 451 -5.12 15.81 -23.70
C TYR A 451 -4.64 17.01 -22.88
N PRO A 452 -5.58 17.83 -22.31
CA PRO A 452 -5.21 19.01 -21.55
C PRO A 452 -4.72 18.64 -20.16
N LEU A 453 -3.60 19.24 -19.75
CA LEU A 453 -2.94 19.08 -18.46
C LEU A 453 -2.75 20.43 -17.72
N GLY A 454 -3.29 21.52 -18.27
CA GLY A 454 -3.14 22.86 -17.74
C GLY A 454 -3.63 22.98 -16.30
N TYR A 455 -4.70 22.28 -15.89
CA TYR A 455 -5.17 22.29 -14.51
C TYR A 455 -4.08 21.91 -13.51
N PHE A 456 -3.19 20.96 -13.88
CA PHE A 456 -2.12 20.46 -13.02
C PHE A 456 -0.85 21.33 -13.14
N PHE A 457 -0.44 21.72 -14.35
CA PHE A 457 0.83 22.39 -14.61
C PHE A 457 0.77 23.89 -14.36
N SER A 458 -0.29 24.58 -14.79
CA SER A 458 -0.43 26.04 -14.64
C SER A 458 -1.61 26.48 -13.76
N GLY A 459 -2.50 25.55 -13.38
CA GLY A 459 -3.75 25.86 -12.68
C GLY A 459 -4.88 26.38 -13.59
N ASP A 460 -4.66 26.40 -14.90
CA ASP A 460 -5.65 26.81 -15.92
C ASP A 460 -5.85 25.70 -16.95
N ASP A 461 -7.00 24.99 -16.86
CA ASP A 461 -7.33 23.87 -17.77
C ASP A 461 -7.42 24.30 -19.25
N SER A 462 -7.57 25.60 -19.53
CA SER A 462 -7.59 26.15 -20.87
C SER A 462 -6.21 26.53 -21.43
N ASP A 463 -5.15 26.30 -20.66
CA ASP A 463 -3.77 26.65 -21.05
C ASP A 463 -3.28 25.71 -22.16
N GLU A 464 -3.15 26.26 -23.37
CA GLU A 464 -2.72 25.55 -24.58
C GLU A 464 -1.25 25.10 -24.55
N ASP A 465 -0.41 25.72 -23.69
CA ASP A 465 1.00 25.35 -23.55
C ASP A 465 1.17 24.00 -22.84
N TYR A 466 0.14 23.56 -22.12
CA TYR A 466 0.13 22.28 -21.39
C TYR A 466 -0.90 21.28 -21.96
N VAL A 467 -0.91 21.13 -23.28
CA VAL A 467 -1.74 20.14 -23.98
C VAL A 467 -0.82 19.20 -24.75
N ILE A 468 -0.88 17.91 -24.42
CA ILE A 468 -0.18 16.89 -25.21
C ILE A 468 -1.09 16.29 -26.28
N THR A 469 -0.50 15.89 -27.42
CA THR A 469 -1.17 15.04 -28.41
C THR A 469 -0.80 13.59 -28.09
N ALA A 470 -1.77 12.80 -27.66
CA ALA A 470 -1.54 11.42 -27.23
C ALA A 470 -2.34 10.43 -28.10
N PRO A 471 -1.96 9.14 -28.16
CA PRO A 471 -2.80 8.10 -28.73
C PRO A 471 -4.19 8.10 -28.09
N ALA A 472 -5.24 7.87 -28.89
CA ALA A 472 -6.63 8.02 -28.43
C ALA A 472 -6.98 7.04 -27.27
N ASP A 473 -6.34 5.89 -27.20
CA ASP A 473 -6.54 4.91 -26.14
C ASP A 473 -5.95 5.35 -24.78
N GLN A 474 -5.02 6.30 -24.76
CA GLN A 474 -4.49 6.88 -23.51
C GLN A 474 -5.56 7.58 -22.68
N ALA A 475 -6.71 7.92 -23.25
CA ALA A 475 -7.91 8.36 -22.51
C ALA A 475 -8.46 7.31 -21.50
N GLN A 476 -7.98 6.07 -21.54
CA GLN A 476 -8.38 4.97 -20.67
C GLN A 476 -7.18 4.09 -20.25
N ARG A 477 -5.97 4.62 -20.37
CA ARG A 477 -4.74 3.88 -20.07
C ARG A 477 -3.82 4.65 -19.12
N GLN A 478 -2.51 4.54 -19.27
CA GLN A 478 -1.50 5.06 -18.33
C GLN A 478 -1.62 6.58 -18.13
N LEU A 479 -1.74 7.36 -19.20
CA LEU A 479 -1.91 8.82 -19.08
C LEU A 479 -3.15 9.18 -18.27
N PHE A 480 -4.28 8.53 -18.55
CA PHE A 480 -5.52 8.73 -17.79
C PHE A 480 -5.38 8.28 -16.33
N ALA A 481 -4.61 7.23 -16.04
CA ALA A 481 -4.36 6.79 -14.68
C ALA A 481 -3.50 7.79 -13.90
N GLN A 482 -2.45 8.34 -14.51
CA GLN A 482 -1.52 9.27 -13.86
C GLN A 482 -2.04 10.70 -13.81
N TYR A 483 -2.71 11.16 -14.85
CA TYR A 483 -3.26 12.51 -14.95
C TYR A 483 -4.73 12.47 -15.38
N PRO A 484 -5.64 12.03 -14.50
CA PRO A 484 -7.06 12.02 -14.83
C PRO A 484 -7.56 13.42 -15.19
N PRO A 485 -8.50 13.59 -16.14
CA PRO A 485 -9.02 14.89 -16.49
C PRO A 485 -9.83 15.51 -15.34
N LEU A 486 -9.98 16.84 -15.36
CA LEU A 486 -10.60 17.64 -14.31
C LEU A 486 -11.98 17.11 -13.86
N GLU A 487 -12.77 16.57 -14.79
CA GLU A 487 -14.07 15.95 -14.49
C GLU A 487 -14.02 14.77 -13.50
N VAL A 488 -12.86 14.09 -13.38
CA VAL A 488 -12.65 13.03 -12.40
C VAL A 488 -12.49 13.64 -11.01
N PHE A 489 -11.79 14.76 -10.92
CA PHE A 489 -11.58 15.47 -9.66
C PHE A 489 -12.87 16.10 -9.14
N ASP A 490 -13.72 16.61 -10.04
CA ASP A 490 -15.03 17.14 -9.65
C ASP A 490 -15.88 16.12 -8.88
N ARG A 491 -15.66 14.82 -9.15
CA ARG A 491 -16.33 13.71 -8.45
C ARG A 491 -15.43 12.93 -7.51
N SER A 492 -14.36 13.53 -7.02
CA SER A 492 -13.45 12.90 -6.07
C SER A 492 -13.68 13.41 -4.63
N ALA A 493 -13.31 12.58 -3.68
CA ALA A 493 -13.32 12.92 -2.27
C ALA A 493 -12.07 12.38 -1.57
N VAL A 494 -11.48 13.18 -0.70
CA VAL A 494 -10.36 12.76 0.14
C VAL A 494 -10.87 11.87 1.29
N MET A 495 -10.16 10.83 1.65
CA MET A 495 -10.43 10.03 2.85
C MET A 495 -9.99 10.80 4.09
N LEU A 496 -10.96 11.22 4.91
CA LEU A 496 -10.69 11.98 6.12
C LEU A 496 -10.20 11.07 7.27
N TYR A 497 -9.52 11.66 8.23
CA TYR A 497 -9.20 11.02 9.49
C TYR A 497 -10.47 10.60 10.24
N PHE A 498 -10.47 9.37 10.75
CA PHE A 498 -11.51 8.87 11.65
C PHE A 498 -10.99 8.79 13.09
N PRO A 499 -11.80 9.18 14.10
CA PRO A 499 -11.46 8.98 15.50
C PRO A 499 -11.13 7.50 15.81
N ASP A 500 -10.28 7.25 16.81
CA ASP A 500 -9.77 5.91 17.11
C ASP A 500 -10.88 4.88 17.40
N ASP A 501 -11.94 5.28 18.07
CA ASP A 501 -13.10 4.43 18.36
C ASP A 501 -13.87 4.05 17.09
N VAL A 502 -13.99 4.97 16.14
CA VAL A 502 -14.59 4.75 14.81
C VAL A 502 -13.70 3.86 13.97
N ASN A 503 -12.41 4.13 13.95
CA ASN A 503 -11.42 3.30 13.26
C ASN A 503 -11.41 1.86 13.80
N ALA A 504 -11.48 1.69 15.12
CA ALA A 504 -11.58 0.39 15.74
C ALA A 504 -12.88 -0.36 15.34
N GLN A 505 -14.01 0.35 15.22
CA GLN A 505 -15.26 -0.24 14.76
C GLN A 505 -15.19 -0.64 13.29
N LEU A 506 -14.61 0.19 12.42
CA LEU A 506 -14.41 -0.10 11.00
C LEU A 506 -13.48 -1.32 10.83
N ASN A 507 -12.36 -1.36 11.52
CA ASN A 507 -11.43 -2.48 11.50
C ASN A 507 -12.07 -3.76 12.04
N GLN A 508 -12.87 -3.69 13.09
CA GLN A 508 -13.61 -4.87 13.60
C GLN A 508 -14.62 -5.38 12.57
N MET A 509 -15.35 -4.49 11.90
CA MET A 509 -16.26 -4.85 10.81
C MET A 509 -15.49 -5.53 9.67
N TRP A 510 -14.33 -4.99 9.28
CA TRP A 510 -13.47 -5.54 8.25
C TRP A 510 -12.96 -6.95 8.61
N ILE A 511 -12.46 -7.14 9.83
CA ILE A 511 -12.05 -8.45 10.36
C ILE A 511 -13.21 -9.44 10.31
N ASN A 512 -14.41 -9.04 10.71
CA ASN A 512 -15.60 -9.89 10.67
C ASN A 512 -15.96 -10.32 9.24
N VAL A 513 -15.86 -9.40 8.28
CA VAL A 513 -16.07 -9.70 6.86
C VAL A 513 -15.00 -10.64 6.32
N ARG A 514 -13.72 -10.38 6.62
CA ARG A 514 -12.57 -11.15 6.12
C ARG A 514 -12.50 -12.57 6.68
N CYS A 515 -12.63 -12.71 7.99
CA CYS A 515 -12.29 -13.94 8.72
C CYS A 515 -13.48 -14.85 9.00
N PHE A 516 -14.70 -14.33 9.08
CA PHE A 516 -15.85 -15.09 9.58
C PHE A 516 -16.98 -15.23 8.55
N ASN A 517 -17.09 -16.43 7.98
CA ASN A 517 -18.25 -16.85 7.19
C ASN A 517 -19.34 -17.43 8.13
N PHE A 518 -19.85 -16.64 9.08
CA PHE A 518 -20.89 -17.14 10.00
C PHE A 518 -22.21 -17.51 9.28
N ASP A 519 -22.50 -16.90 8.14
CA ASP A 519 -23.76 -17.14 7.41
C ASP A 519 -23.80 -18.47 6.64
N GLN A 520 -22.65 -19.13 6.43
CA GLN A 520 -22.60 -20.45 5.78
C GLN A 520 -22.62 -21.64 6.74
N VAL A 521 -22.47 -21.42 8.03
CA VAL A 521 -22.63 -22.47 9.01
C VAL A 521 -24.12 -22.59 9.34
N SER A 522 -24.89 -23.14 8.42
CA SER A 522 -26.33 -23.43 8.67
C SER A 522 -26.46 -24.20 9.97
N GLY A 523 -27.55 -23.99 10.72
CA GLY A 523 -27.82 -24.74 11.94
C GLY A 523 -27.73 -26.28 11.77
N HIS A 524 -27.91 -26.76 10.53
CA HIS A 524 -27.65 -28.15 10.14
C HIS A 524 -26.18 -28.56 10.21
N THR A 525 -25.23 -27.65 9.95
CA THR A 525 -23.80 -27.98 10.03
C THR A 525 -23.36 -28.07 11.49
N TRP A 526 -23.81 -27.17 12.35
CA TRP A 526 -23.59 -27.29 13.79
C TRP A 526 -24.22 -28.56 14.38
N MET A 527 -25.43 -28.92 13.98
CA MET A 527 -26.04 -30.20 14.38
C MET A 527 -25.20 -31.41 13.94
N LYS A 528 -24.62 -31.39 12.73
CA LYS A 528 -23.73 -32.47 12.27
C LYS A 528 -22.44 -32.53 13.09
N VAL A 529 -21.84 -31.41 13.42
CA VAL A 529 -20.63 -31.33 14.26
C VAL A 529 -20.94 -31.87 15.67
N ILE A 530 -22.03 -31.43 16.29
CA ILE A 530 -22.46 -31.92 17.60
C ILE A 530 -22.73 -33.43 17.55
N LEU A 531 -23.40 -33.93 16.50
CA LEU A 531 -23.69 -35.36 16.34
C LEU A 531 -22.41 -36.20 16.23
N VAL A 532 -21.41 -35.71 15.48
CA VAL A 532 -20.11 -36.38 15.36
C VAL A 532 -19.37 -36.38 16.70
N LEU A 533 -19.38 -35.28 17.45
CA LEU A 533 -18.77 -35.21 18.78
C LEU A 533 -19.46 -36.15 19.79
N CYS A 534 -20.79 -36.26 19.73
CA CYS A 534 -21.56 -37.21 20.56
C CYS A 534 -21.22 -38.66 20.20
N LEU A 535 -21.11 -39.00 18.91
CA LEU A 535 -20.70 -40.34 18.46
C LEU A 535 -19.30 -40.71 18.93
N ILE A 536 -18.34 -39.77 18.83
CA ILE A 536 -16.97 -39.97 19.35
C ILE A 536 -17.02 -40.21 20.87
N GLY A 537 -17.79 -39.42 21.61
CA GLY A 537 -17.97 -39.59 23.06
C GLY A 537 -18.54 -40.98 23.41
N LEU A 538 -19.54 -41.45 22.66
CA LEU A 538 -20.14 -42.80 22.85
C LEU A 538 -19.13 -43.92 22.54
N VAL A 539 -18.30 -43.77 21.50
CA VAL A 539 -17.25 -44.77 21.19
C VAL A 539 -16.21 -44.82 22.30
N ILE A 540 -15.78 -43.65 22.82
CA ILE A 540 -14.82 -43.59 23.95
C ILE A 540 -15.43 -44.22 25.20
N ALA A 541 -16.70 -43.95 25.51
CA ALA A 541 -17.39 -44.55 26.65
C ALA A 541 -17.49 -46.07 26.49
N ALA A 542 -17.85 -46.59 25.32
CA ALA A 542 -17.92 -48.00 25.01
C ALA A 542 -16.54 -48.70 25.13
N LEU A 543 -15.48 -48.08 24.66
CA LEU A 543 -14.11 -48.60 24.79
C LEU A 543 -13.65 -48.63 26.26
N ARG A 544 -13.97 -47.60 27.06
CA ARG A 544 -13.71 -47.59 28.51
C ARG A 544 -14.49 -48.67 29.23
N PHE A 545 -15.79 -48.83 28.92
CA PHE A 545 -16.64 -49.85 29.50
C PHE A 545 -16.15 -51.27 29.18
N ARG A 546 -15.72 -51.50 27.93
CA ARG A 546 -15.13 -52.79 27.51
C ARG A 546 -13.82 -53.08 28.27
N ARG A 547 -12.96 -52.09 28.50
CA ARG A 547 -11.72 -52.24 29.32
C ARG A 547 -12.02 -52.56 30.77
N THR A 548 -13.12 -52.07 31.35
CA THR A 548 -13.52 -52.32 32.72
C THR A 548 -14.04 -53.74 32.89
N ILE A 549 -14.82 -54.25 31.93
CA ILE A 549 -15.40 -55.62 31.98
C ILE A 549 -14.36 -56.72 31.73
N PHE A 550 -13.37 -56.46 30.88
CA PHE A 550 -12.36 -57.46 30.52
C PHE A 550 -11.06 -57.38 31.36
N ARG A 551 -11.03 -56.66 32.48
CA ARG A 551 -9.96 -56.81 33.45
C ARG A 551 -10.13 -58.14 34.19
N ARG A 552 -9.38 -59.18 33.75
CA ARG A 552 -9.26 -60.46 34.47
C ARG A 552 -8.73 -60.18 35.86
N PRO A 553 -9.34 -60.74 36.94
CA PRO A 553 -8.76 -60.64 38.29
C PRO A 553 -7.42 -61.32 38.29
N ALA A 554 -6.39 -60.65 38.86
CA ALA A 554 -5.07 -61.21 39.01
C ALA A 554 -5.18 -62.45 39.95
N LYS A 555 -4.71 -63.63 39.50
CA LYS A 555 -4.60 -64.83 40.31
C LYS A 555 -3.69 -64.53 41.50
N ARG A 556 -4.22 -64.55 42.74
CA ARG A 556 -3.44 -64.59 43.98
C ARG A 556 -2.70 -65.93 44.04
N GLY A 557 -1.37 -65.87 43.88
CA GLY A 557 -0.51 -67.02 44.12
C GLY A 557 -0.48 -67.34 45.63
N PHE A 558 -0.89 -68.57 45.97
CA PHE A 558 -0.67 -69.14 47.34
C PHE A 558 0.80 -69.51 47.43
N TYR A 559 1.55 -68.82 48.31
CA TYR A 559 2.81 -69.32 48.78
C TYR A 559 2.53 -70.37 49.87
N ARG A 560 2.95 -71.61 49.64
CA ARG A 560 3.04 -72.67 50.68
C ARG A 560 4.48 -72.62 51.22
N SER A 561 4.59 -72.33 52.51
CA SER A 561 5.80 -72.54 53.28
C SER A 561 6.05 -74.02 53.52
N ASN A 562 7.27 -74.50 53.27
CA ASN A 562 8.01 -75.49 54.05
C ASN A 562 9.47 -75.04 54.03
#